data_b1e5d8f2654cf8e3d458cb4146b58c9f
#
_entry.id   b1e5d8f2654cf8e3d458cb4146b58c9f
#
_cell.length_a   1.000
_cell.length_b   1.000
_cell.length_c   1.000
_cell.angle_alpha   90.00
_cell.angle_beta   90.00
_cell.angle_gamma   90.00
#
_symmetry.space_group_name_H-M   'P 1'
#
loop_
_entity.id
_entity.type
_entity.pdbx_description
1 polymer ?
#
loop_
_entity_poly.entity_id
_entity_poly.type
_entity_poly.pdbx_seq_one_letter_code
_entity_poly.pdbx_strand_id
1 'polypeptide(L)'
;MATLFVRLPNHVGDAVMTMPALNLLEAAGFKLYLIGKPFVGELFEGTNRRFDPIEGNLLDDIKRIRDLAASVKNPRGILMPNSFGSALLFKSAGIQSTGLATDGRSILLEHAIPEPPRMHEVERFWYVAYEALKAMGIKPPYTKLTKRINMKLAARNEAGARNLAAKIGLPKRYAILAPIAKGRHE
;
A
#
# COMPACT_ATOMS: atom_id res chain seq x y z
N MET A 1 -17.24 5.13 9.14
CA MET A 1 -15.83 4.74 8.94
C MET A 1 -15.10 5.88 8.25
N ALA A 2 -13.96 6.32 8.77
CA ALA A 2 -13.15 7.36 8.17
C ALA A 2 -12.34 6.80 6.97
N THR A 3 -12.15 7.63 5.94
CA THR A 3 -11.29 7.28 4.80
C THR A 3 -9.84 7.58 5.15
N LEU A 4 -8.94 6.66 4.82
CA LEU A 4 -7.50 6.79 4.98
C LEU A 4 -6.81 6.52 3.64
N PHE A 5 -6.03 7.49 3.17
CA PHE A 5 -5.23 7.36 1.96
C PHE A 5 -3.94 6.59 2.27
N VAL A 6 -3.60 5.61 1.45
CA VAL A 6 -2.36 4.84 1.65
C VAL A 6 -1.56 4.83 0.36
N ARG A 7 -0.37 5.45 0.40
CA ARG A 7 0.60 5.38 -0.69
C ARG A 7 1.33 4.04 -0.61
N LEU A 8 1.18 3.22 -1.64
CA LEU A 8 1.81 1.90 -1.72
C LEU A 8 3.19 1.97 -2.40
N PRO A 9 4.08 1.00 -2.13
CA PRO A 9 5.36 0.88 -2.81
C PRO A 9 5.22 0.69 -4.33
N ASN A 10 6.32 0.98 -5.06
CA ASN A 10 6.33 0.93 -6.53
C ASN A 10 6.63 -0.45 -7.12
N HIS A 11 6.96 -1.44 -6.29
CA HIS A 11 7.26 -2.81 -6.71
C HIS A 11 6.18 -3.78 -6.23
N VAL A 12 5.86 -4.78 -7.05
CA VAL A 12 4.79 -5.75 -6.76
C VAL A 12 5.04 -6.49 -5.44
N GLY A 13 6.27 -6.99 -5.24
CA GLY A 13 6.64 -7.69 -4.01
C GLY A 13 6.43 -6.85 -2.75
N ASP A 14 6.89 -5.59 -2.79
CA ASP A 14 6.73 -4.64 -1.68
C ASP A 14 5.26 -4.32 -1.44
N ALA A 15 4.46 -4.15 -2.50
CA ALA A 15 3.03 -3.92 -2.37
C ALA A 15 2.32 -5.11 -1.69
N VAL A 16 2.68 -6.35 -2.03
CA VAL A 16 2.18 -7.56 -1.33
C VAL A 16 2.61 -7.57 0.13
N MET A 17 3.84 -7.18 0.44
CA MET A 17 4.35 -7.11 1.81
C MET A 17 3.64 -6.06 2.69
N THR A 18 2.90 -5.11 2.10
CA THR A 18 2.07 -4.17 2.88
C THR A 18 0.78 -4.79 3.44
N MET A 19 0.36 -5.97 2.98
CA MET A 19 -0.93 -6.56 3.36
C MET A 19 -1.21 -6.62 4.86
N PRO A 20 -0.27 -7.05 5.74
CA PRO A 20 -0.51 -7.04 7.18
C PRO A 20 -0.74 -5.64 7.75
N ALA A 21 -0.06 -4.62 7.19
CA ALA A 21 -0.25 -3.23 7.56
C ALA A 21 -1.64 -2.73 7.16
N LEU A 22 -2.08 -3.03 5.92
CA LEU A 22 -3.41 -2.65 5.43
C LEU A 22 -4.51 -3.32 6.27
N ASN A 23 -4.35 -4.59 6.61
CA ASN A 23 -5.29 -5.31 7.47
C ASN A 23 -5.38 -4.70 8.89
N LEU A 24 -4.25 -4.23 9.45
CA LEU A 24 -4.22 -3.52 10.73
C LEU A 24 -5.05 -2.22 10.68
N LEU A 25 -4.89 -1.44 9.60
CA LEU A 25 -5.61 -0.20 9.41
C LEU A 25 -7.12 -0.42 9.23
N GLU A 26 -7.51 -1.44 8.48
CA GLU A 26 -8.93 -1.83 8.31
C GLU A 26 -9.53 -2.31 9.63
N ALA A 27 -8.79 -3.12 10.40
CA ALA A 27 -9.21 -3.56 11.73
C ALA A 27 -9.36 -2.40 12.72
N ALA A 28 -8.61 -1.30 12.52
CA ALA A 28 -8.78 -0.06 13.28
C ALA A 28 -9.99 0.78 12.82
N GLY A 29 -10.78 0.30 11.85
CA GLY A 29 -12.03 0.94 11.41
C GLY A 29 -11.89 1.89 10.24
N PHE A 30 -10.78 1.90 9.51
CA PHE A 30 -10.62 2.72 8.32
C PHE A 30 -11.12 2.06 7.05
N LYS A 31 -11.67 2.88 6.12
CA LYS A 31 -11.83 2.52 4.72
C LYS A 31 -10.56 2.98 3.97
N LEU A 32 -9.87 2.06 3.32
CA LEU A 32 -8.61 2.38 2.66
C LEU A 32 -8.83 2.85 1.22
N TYR A 33 -8.13 3.93 0.88
CA TYR A 33 -7.99 4.44 -0.47
C TYR A 33 -6.51 4.27 -0.87
N LEU A 34 -6.24 3.29 -1.72
CA LEU A 34 -4.88 2.95 -2.12
C LEU A 34 -4.43 3.83 -3.28
N ILE A 35 -3.22 4.36 -3.20
CA ILE A 35 -2.58 5.17 -4.24
C ILE A 35 -1.26 4.52 -4.61
N GLY A 36 -1.10 4.14 -5.88
CA GLY A 36 0.07 3.38 -6.31
C GLY A 36 0.23 3.29 -7.82
N LYS A 37 1.19 2.49 -8.27
CA LYS A 37 1.35 2.16 -9.70
C LYS A 37 0.15 1.36 -10.22
N PRO A 38 -0.15 1.39 -11.53
CA PRO A 38 -1.35 0.74 -12.09
C PRO A 38 -1.56 -0.73 -11.69
N PHE A 39 -0.50 -1.53 -11.57
CA PHE A 39 -0.57 -2.93 -11.16
C PHE A 39 -1.21 -3.15 -9.78
N VAL A 40 -1.20 -2.12 -8.92
CA VAL A 40 -1.83 -2.19 -7.57
C VAL A 40 -3.34 -2.41 -7.70
N GLY A 41 -3.99 -1.80 -8.69
CA GLY A 41 -5.40 -2.00 -8.97
C GLY A 41 -5.73 -3.46 -9.22
N GLU A 42 -4.96 -4.12 -10.07
CA GLU A 42 -5.13 -5.55 -10.38
C GLU A 42 -4.81 -6.43 -9.15
N LEU A 43 -3.74 -6.09 -8.42
CA LEU A 43 -3.29 -6.85 -7.26
C LEU A 43 -4.33 -6.88 -6.14
N PHE A 44 -5.05 -5.78 -5.92
CA PHE A 44 -6.02 -5.64 -4.83
C PHE A 44 -7.48 -5.67 -5.29
N GLU A 45 -7.75 -5.99 -6.55
CA GLU A 45 -9.10 -6.02 -7.14
C GLU A 45 -10.08 -6.92 -6.37
N GLY A 46 -9.61 -8.05 -5.82
CA GLY A 46 -10.43 -8.95 -4.99
C GLY A 46 -10.81 -8.40 -3.62
N THR A 47 -10.43 -7.15 -3.30
CA THR A 47 -10.68 -6.51 -2.01
C THR A 47 -11.70 -5.37 -2.14
N ASN A 48 -12.25 -4.90 -1.01
CA ASN A 48 -13.17 -3.75 -0.98
C ASN A 48 -12.41 -2.40 -0.90
N ARG A 49 -11.11 -2.38 -1.23
CA ARG A 49 -10.27 -1.20 -1.19
C ARG A 49 -10.45 -0.38 -2.46
N ARG A 50 -10.61 0.92 -2.30
CA ARG A 50 -10.58 1.83 -3.47
C ARG A 50 -9.14 2.02 -3.91
N PHE A 51 -8.95 2.25 -5.19
CA PHE A 51 -7.63 2.43 -5.78
C PHE A 51 -7.63 3.57 -6.79
N ASP A 52 -6.53 4.32 -6.84
CA ASP A 52 -6.24 5.31 -7.87
C ASP A 52 -4.77 5.20 -8.31
N PRO A 53 -4.48 5.12 -9.63
CA PRO A 53 -3.14 4.98 -10.14
C PRO A 53 -2.35 6.29 -10.02
N ILE A 54 -1.02 6.20 -9.88
CA ILE A 54 -0.09 7.27 -10.19
C ILE A 54 0.60 6.95 -11.51
N GLU A 55 0.62 7.93 -12.41
CA GLU A 55 1.11 7.75 -13.77
C GLU A 55 2.55 8.24 -13.96
N GLY A 56 3.06 9.01 -12.99
CA GLY A 56 4.44 9.48 -12.95
C GLY A 56 4.63 10.94 -13.38
N ASN A 57 3.58 11.61 -13.85
CA ASN A 57 3.58 13.06 -13.95
C ASN A 57 3.13 13.64 -12.60
N LEU A 58 4.08 14.23 -11.89
CA LEU A 58 3.84 14.70 -10.52
C LEU A 58 2.69 15.73 -10.43
N LEU A 59 2.60 16.66 -11.37
CA LEU A 59 1.58 17.73 -11.35
C LEU A 59 0.17 17.17 -11.59
N ASP A 60 0.05 16.27 -12.56
CA ASP A 60 -1.24 15.61 -12.85
C ASP A 60 -1.68 14.69 -11.73
N ASP A 61 -0.72 13.93 -11.16
CA ASP A 61 -0.97 13.08 -9.99
C ASP A 61 -1.40 13.91 -8.77
N ILE A 62 -0.76 15.08 -8.51
CA ILE A 62 -1.16 15.99 -7.43
C ILE A 62 -2.57 16.50 -7.64
N LYS A 63 -2.91 16.96 -8.85
CA LYS A 63 -4.25 17.50 -9.16
C LYS A 63 -5.31 16.43 -8.91
N ARG A 64 -5.14 15.25 -9.48
CA ARG A 64 -6.09 14.15 -9.34
C ARG A 64 -6.27 13.72 -7.88
N ILE A 65 -5.18 13.54 -7.14
CA ILE A 65 -5.24 13.11 -5.73
C ILE A 65 -5.83 14.22 -4.85
N ARG A 66 -5.59 15.48 -5.16
CA ARG A 66 -6.22 16.63 -4.49
C ARG A 66 -7.75 16.61 -4.69
N ASP A 67 -8.22 16.37 -5.91
CA ASP A 67 -9.64 16.29 -6.20
C ASP A 67 -10.31 15.14 -5.42
N LEU A 68 -9.63 14.00 -5.31
CA LEU A 68 -10.09 12.89 -4.47
C LEU A 68 -10.10 13.25 -2.98
N ALA A 69 -9.03 13.89 -2.49
CA ALA A 69 -8.91 14.28 -1.09
C ALA A 69 -9.94 15.34 -0.68
N ALA A 70 -10.33 16.24 -1.59
CA ALA A 70 -11.33 17.29 -1.35
C ALA A 70 -12.71 16.74 -0.95
N SER A 71 -13.01 15.48 -1.32
CA SER A 71 -14.26 14.80 -0.91
C SER A 71 -14.24 14.30 0.54
N VAL A 72 -13.07 14.37 1.22
CA VAL A 72 -12.87 13.84 2.57
C VAL A 72 -12.56 15.00 3.54
N LYS A 73 -13.31 15.12 4.62
CA LYS A 73 -13.01 16.09 5.66
C LYS A 73 -11.74 15.70 6.39
N ASN A 74 -10.75 16.61 6.47
CA ASN A 74 -9.45 16.40 7.09
C ASN A 74 -8.75 15.12 6.54
N PRO A 75 -8.39 15.08 5.25
CA PRO A 75 -7.83 13.89 4.63
C PRO A 75 -6.50 13.50 5.28
N ARG A 76 -6.42 12.28 5.75
CA ARG A 76 -5.22 11.69 6.37
C ARG A 76 -4.65 10.59 5.48
N GLY A 77 -3.33 10.43 5.54
CA GLY A 77 -2.66 9.42 4.73
C GLY A 77 -1.47 8.77 5.41
N ILE A 78 -1.11 7.59 4.92
CA ILE A 78 0.08 6.86 5.34
C ILE A 78 0.96 6.60 4.12
N LEU A 79 2.25 6.86 4.28
CA LEU A 79 3.26 6.66 3.24
C LEU A 79 4.06 5.40 3.54
N MET A 80 3.82 4.33 2.79
CA MET A 80 4.61 3.11 2.86
C MET A 80 6.00 3.27 2.21
N PRO A 81 6.16 3.96 1.05
CA PRO A 81 7.48 4.27 0.52
C PRO A 81 8.19 5.33 1.34
N ASN A 82 9.52 5.34 1.27
CA ASN A 82 10.37 6.30 1.98
C ASN A 82 10.74 7.52 1.15
N SER A 83 10.38 7.58 -0.13
CA SER A 83 10.83 8.64 -1.04
C SER A 83 10.28 10.02 -0.68
N PHE A 84 11.11 11.04 -0.86
CA PHE A 84 10.72 12.45 -0.76
C PHE A 84 9.53 12.78 -1.66
N GLY A 85 9.54 12.28 -2.91
CA GLY A 85 8.46 12.52 -3.88
C GLY A 85 7.09 12.01 -3.42
N SER A 86 7.02 10.91 -2.65
CA SER A 86 5.74 10.44 -2.11
C SER A 86 5.18 11.36 -1.02
N ALA A 87 6.05 11.95 -0.20
CA ALA A 87 5.64 12.92 0.81
C ALA A 87 5.23 14.25 0.17
N LEU A 88 5.98 14.71 -0.84
CA LEU A 88 5.65 15.91 -1.61
C LEU A 88 4.29 15.77 -2.31
N LEU A 89 4.01 14.63 -2.94
CA LEU A 89 2.75 14.33 -3.58
C LEU A 89 1.57 14.50 -2.61
N PHE A 90 1.63 13.86 -1.43
CA PHE A 90 0.55 13.93 -0.45
C PHE A 90 0.41 15.33 0.17
N LYS A 91 1.52 15.96 0.52
CA LYS A 91 1.51 17.33 1.06
C LYS A 91 0.89 18.32 0.07
N SER A 92 1.29 18.24 -1.21
CA SER A 92 0.76 19.12 -2.26
C SER A 92 -0.70 18.82 -2.61
N ALA A 93 -1.16 17.59 -2.40
CA ALA A 93 -2.57 17.22 -2.54
C ALA A 93 -3.42 17.58 -1.30
N GLY A 94 -2.85 18.17 -0.25
CA GLY A 94 -3.57 18.57 0.96
C GLY A 94 -3.84 17.42 1.94
N ILE A 95 -3.14 16.28 1.80
CA ILE A 95 -3.29 15.13 2.68
C ILE A 95 -2.29 15.23 3.83
N GLN A 96 -2.78 15.20 5.07
CA GLN A 96 -1.97 15.11 6.28
C GLN A 96 -1.36 13.71 6.39
N SER A 97 -0.08 13.59 6.03
CA SER A 97 0.55 12.27 5.90
C SER A 97 1.46 11.91 7.06
N THR A 98 1.46 10.63 7.38
CA THR A 98 2.36 9.98 8.36
C THR A 98 3.27 9.01 7.62
N GLY A 99 4.56 9.00 7.95
CA GLY A 99 5.55 8.11 7.34
C GLY A 99 6.89 8.17 8.06
N LEU A 100 7.86 7.34 7.62
CA LEU A 100 9.19 7.32 8.23
C LEU A 100 9.95 8.63 7.98
N ALA A 101 10.70 9.08 8.96
CA ALA A 101 11.56 10.27 8.95
C ALA A 101 12.87 9.98 8.19
N THR A 102 12.78 9.74 6.89
CA THR A 102 13.93 9.45 6.01
C THR A 102 14.10 10.51 4.94
N ASP A 103 15.25 10.61 4.33
CA ASP A 103 15.55 11.43 3.15
C ASP A 103 15.14 12.92 3.29
N GLY A 104 15.20 13.48 4.50
CA GLY A 104 14.86 14.87 4.77
C GLY A 104 13.37 15.23 4.65
N ARG A 105 12.49 14.24 4.39
CA ARG A 105 11.05 14.47 4.14
C ARG A 105 10.21 14.77 5.38
N SER A 106 10.80 14.75 6.58
CA SER A 106 10.09 15.00 7.85
C SER A 106 9.32 16.31 7.85
N ILE A 107 9.82 17.35 7.16
CA ILE A 107 9.17 18.66 7.02
C ILE A 107 7.86 18.64 6.22
N LEU A 108 7.65 17.58 5.42
CA LEU A 108 6.46 17.39 4.60
C LEU A 108 5.39 16.53 5.33
N LEU A 109 5.79 15.84 6.39
CA LEU A 109 4.93 14.92 7.13
C LEU A 109 4.21 15.64 8.27
N GLU A 110 2.96 15.27 8.53
CA GLU A 110 2.25 15.65 9.76
C GLU A 110 2.85 14.93 10.98
N HIS A 111 3.11 13.63 10.82
CA HIS A 111 3.77 12.81 11.82
C HIS A 111 4.95 12.07 11.19
N ALA A 112 6.16 12.48 11.56
CA ALA A 112 7.40 11.84 11.15
C ALA A 112 7.73 10.71 12.14
N ILE A 113 7.58 9.46 11.71
CA ILE A 113 7.89 8.27 12.51
C ILE A 113 9.40 8.04 12.46
N PRO A 114 10.08 7.83 13.62
CA PRO A 114 11.48 7.47 13.62
C PRO A 114 11.76 6.20 12.79
N GLU A 115 12.89 6.19 12.10
CA GLU A 115 13.29 5.00 11.35
C GLU A 115 13.57 3.84 12.33
N PRO A 116 12.93 2.67 12.12
CA PRO A 116 13.14 1.53 12.99
C PRO A 116 14.53 0.91 12.77
N PRO A 117 15.04 0.09 13.71
CA PRO A 117 16.19 -0.78 13.45
C PRO A 117 15.97 -1.64 12.22
N ARG A 118 17.07 -2.15 11.64
CA ARG A 118 16.98 -3.03 10.47
C ARG A 118 16.08 -4.22 10.75
N MET A 119 15.04 -4.37 9.95
CA MET A 119 14.04 -5.43 10.04
C MET A 119 13.55 -5.83 8.65
N HIS A 120 12.77 -6.90 8.57
CA HIS A 120 12.17 -7.33 7.29
C HIS A 120 11.11 -6.32 6.80
N GLU A 121 10.99 -6.10 5.49
CA GLU A 121 10.09 -5.09 4.93
C GLU A 121 8.62 -5.27 5.36
N VAL A 122 8.13 -6.50 5.51
CA VAL A 122 6.78 -6.75 6.07
C VAL A 122 6.61 -6.15 7.47
N GLU A 123 7.63 -6.31 8.33
CA GLU A 123 7.64 -5.77 9.70
C GLU A 123 7.72 -4.25 9.68
N ARG A 124 8.50 -3.70 8.74
CA ARG A 124 8.66 -2.26 8.57
C ARG A 124 7.37 -1.59 8.12
N PHE A 125 6.66 -2.14 7.13
CA PHE A 125 5.35 -1.61 6.72
C PHE A 125 4.32 -1.71 7.85
N TRP A 126 4.33 -2.83 8.57
CA TRP A 126 3.44 -3.00 9.71
C TRP A 126 3.77 -2.00 10.82
N TYR A 127 5.05 -1.78 11.13
CA TYR A 127 5.51 -0.79 12.09
C TYR A 127 5.03 0.63 11.72
N VAL A 128 5.15 1.02 10.45
CA VAL A 128 4.65 2.32 9.97
C VAL A 128 3.15 2.47 10.24
N ALA A 129 2.35 1.46 9.91
CA ALA A 129 0.91 1.50 10.15
C ALA A 129 0.57 1.55 11.65
N TYR A 130 1.29 0.78 12.46
CA TYR A 130 1.12 0.70 13.91
C TYR A 130 1.42 2.03 14.58
N GLU A 131 2.57 2.65 14.29
CA GLU A 131 2.96 3.95 14.83
C GLU A 131 2.08 5.09 14.27
N ALA A 132 1.62 4.99 13.02
CA ALA A 132 0.67 5.95 12.47
C ALA A 132 -0.66 5.95 13.24
N LEU A 133 -1.20 4.78 13.61
CA LEU A 133 -2.38 4.71 14.45
C LEU A 133 -2.18 5.39 15.81
N LYS A 134 -1.03 5.15 16.44
CA LYS A 134 -0.69 5.79 17.72
C LYS A 134 -0.57 7.31 17.58
N ALA A 135 0.10 7.80 16.52
CA ALA A 135 0.22 9.23 16.24
C ALA A 135 -1.15 9.90 16.00
N MET A 136 -2.12 9.15 15.47
CA MET A 136 -3.50 9.60 15.30
C MET A 136 -4.33 9.51 16.60
N GLY A 137 -3.76 9.05 17.72
CA GLY A 137 -4.47 8.84 18.98
C GLY A 137 -5.36 7.59 19.00
N ILE A 138 -5.15 6.66 18.06
CA ILE A 138 -5.95 5.44 17.91
C ILE A 138 -5.16 4.27 18.49
N LYS A 139 -5.78 3.54 19.43
CA LYS A 139 -5.20 2.30 19.96
C LYS A 139 -5.19 1.23 18.87
N PRO A 140 -4.02 0.68 18.50
CA PRO A 140 -3.97 -0.41 17.53
C PRO A 140 -4.78 -1.62 18.01
N PRO A 141 -5.61 -2.24 17.13
CA PRO A 141 -6.49 -3.34 17.53
C PRO A 141 -5.73 -4.60 17.95
N TYR A 142 -4.50 -4.77 17.48
CA TYR A 142 -3.59 -5.84 17.88
C TYR A 142 -2.13 -5.38 17.78
N THR A 143 -1.26 -5.99 18.59
CA THR A 143 0.15 -5.58 18.76
C THR A 143 1.14 -6.53 18.11
N LYS A 144 0.67 -7.66 17.58
CA LYS A 144 1.53 -8.67 16.95
C LYS A 144 1.26 -8.75 15.46
N LEU A 145 2.32 -8.74 14.68
CA LEU A 145 2.28 -8.98 13.25
C LEU A 145 1.76 -10.39 12.95
N THR A 146 0.79 -10.52 12.06
CA THR A 146 0.39 -11.83 11.53
C THR A 146 1.43 -12.32 10.54
N LYS A 147 1.92 -13.54 10.73
CA LYS A 147 2.96 -14.14 9.86
C LYS A 147 2.43 -14.61 8.50
N ARG A 148 1.15 -14.41 8.20
CA ARG A 148 0.53 -14.85 6.94
C ARG A 148 0.09 -13.66 6.11
N ILE A 149 0.42 -13.69 4.84
CA ILE A 149 -0.10 -12.77 3.83
C ILE A 149 -1.21 -13.50 3.09
N ASN A 150 -2.46 -13.11 3.35
CA ASN A 150 -3.62 -13.66 2.67
C ASN A 150 -4.10 -12.66 1.63
N MET A 151 -3.93 -13.00 0.36
CA MET A 151 -4.46 -12.20 -0.75
C MET A 151 -5.82 -12.77 -1.20
N LYS A 152 -6.79 -11.88 -1.35
CA LYS A 152 -8.06 -12.21 -2.04
C LYS A 152 -7.87 -11.95 -3.52
N LEU A 153 -8.05 -12.98 -4.33
CA LEU A 153 -8.09 -12.86 -5.78
C LEU A 153 -9.46 -12.39 -6.24
N ALA A 154 -9.51 -11.63 -7.31
CA ALA A 154 -10.76 -11.32 -7.98
C ALA A 154 -11.35 -12.59 -8.61
N ALA A 155 -12.66 -12.75 -8.54
CA ALA A 155 -13.34 -13.96 -9.10
C ALA A 155 -13.01 -14.19 -10.56
N ARG A 156 -12.87 -13.12 -11.36
CA ARG A 156 -12.45 -13.21 -12.77
C ARG A 156 -11.05 -13.80 -12.94
N ASN A 157 -10.11 -13.46 -12.04
CA ASN A 157 -8.74 -13.96 -12.09
C ASN A 157 -8.67 -15.44 -11.73
N GLU A 158 -9.48 -15.87 -10.74
CA GLU A 158 -9.61 -17.28 -10.39
C GLU A 158 -10.24 -18.10 -11.54
N ALA A 159 -11.28 -17.56 -12.18
CA ALA A 159 -11.91 -18.22 -13.34
C ALA A 159 -10.94 -18.30 -14.52
N GLY A 160 -10.22 -17.20 -14.82
CA GLY A 160 -9.19 -17.16 -15.86
C GLY A 160 -8.08 -18.18 -15.62
N ALA A 161 -7.58 -18.27 -14.39
CA ALA A 161 -6.56 -19.27 -14.03
C ALA A 161 -7.05 -20.71 -14.19
N ARG A 162 -8.31 -21.00 -13.77
CA ARG A 162 -8.91 -22.33 -13.98
C ARG A 162 -9.06 -22.69 -15.45
N ASN A 163 -9.53 -21.75 -16.26
CA ASN A 163 -9.69 -21.95 -17.71
C ASN A 163 -8.33 -22.18 -18.39
N LEU A 164 -7.31 -21.41 -18.04
CA LEU A 164 -5.95 -21.57 -18.55
C LEU A 164 -5.38 -22.94 -18.14
N ALA A 165 -5.50 -23.32 -16.87
CA ALA A 165 -5.04 -24.60 -16.37
C ALA A 165 -5.69 -25.78 -17.11
N ALA A 166 -7.00 -25.72 -17.39
CA ALA A 166 -7.71 -26.72 -18.18
C ALA A 166 -7.21 -26.74 -19.62
N LYS A 167 -7.04 -25.57 -20.27
CA LYS A 167 -6.60 -25.44 -21.66
C LYS A 167 -5.22 -26.04 -21.91
N ILE A 168 -4.28 -25.89 -20.96
CA ILE A 168 -2.91 -26.43 -21.07
C ILE A 168 -2.74 -27.81 -20.42
N GLY A 169 -3.82 -28.39 -19.92
CA GLY A 169 -3.80 -29.74 -19.34
C GLY A 169 -2.97 -29.85 -18.05
N LEU A 170 -3.00 -28.83 -17.18
CA LEU A 170 -2.26 -28.87 -15.93
C LEU A 170 -2.72 -30.02 -15.02
N PRO A 171 -1.80 -30.85 -14.50
CA PRO A 171 -2.14 -31.90 -13.55
C PRO A 171 -2.63 -31.29 -12.21
N LYS A 172 -3.28 -32.10 -11.37
CA LYS A 172 -3.75 -31.67 -10.03
C LYS A 172 -2.64 -31.16 -9.11
N ARG A 173 -1.42 -31.62 -9.32
CA ARG A 173 -0.21 -31.17 -8.61
C ARG A 173 0.80 -30.66 -9.62
N TYR A 174 1.18 -29.41 -9.49
CA TYR A 174 2.19 -28.77 -10.34
C TYR A 174 3.02 -27.78 -9.55
N ALA A 175 4.20 -27.43 -10.06
CA ALA A 175 5.01 -26.35 -9.58
C ALA A 175 5.13 -25.27 -10.67
N ILE A 176 5.08 -24.02 -10.28
CA ILE A 176 5.34 -22.89 -11.17
C ILE A 176 6.75 -22.36 -10.86
N LEU A 177 7.57 -22.29 -11.88
CA LEU A 177 8.89 -21.66 -11.81
C LEU A 177 8.85 -20.34 -12.58
N ALA A 178 9.20 -19.25 -11.91
CA ALA A 178 9.36 -17.92 -12.51
C ALA A 178 10.86 -17.53 -12.42
N PRO A 179 11.73 -18.05 -13.30
CA PRO A 179 13.18 -17.90 -13.18
C PRO A 179 13.69 -16.53 -13.59
N ILE A 180 12.83 -15.69 -14.20
CA ILE A 180 13.22 -14.38 -14.71
C ILE A 180 12.59 -13.31 -13.82
N ALA A 181 13.43 -12.47 -13.24
CA ALA A 181 13.03 -11.23 -12.60
C ALA A 181 13.70 -10.06 -13.33
N LYS A 182 13.01 -8.91 -13.41
CA LYS A 182 13.63 -7.68 -13.91
C LYS A 182 14.62 -7.19 -12.85
N GLY A 183 15.89 -7.60 -12.99
CA GLY A 183 16.99 -7.08 -12.20
C GLY A 183 17.27 -5.62 -12.56
N ARG A 184 17.81 -4.83 -11.63
CA ARG A 184 18.56 -3.64 -11.98
C ARG A 184 19.83 -4.14 -12.67
N HIS A 185 19.99 -3.85 -13.96
CA HIS A 185 21.30 -3.86 -14.57
C HIS A 185 21.97 -2.57 -14.11
N GLU A 186 22.94 -2.71 -13.22
CA GLU A 186 23.95 -1.70 -13.00
C GLU A 186 24.89 -1.66 -14.21
#